data_ff16db93ff68aa7122805d3ca125b52c
#
_entry.id   ff16db93ff68aa7122805d3ca125b52c
#
_cell.length_a   1.000
_cell.length_b   1.000
_cell.length_c   1.000
_cell.angle_alpha   90.00
_cell.angle_beta   90.00
_cell.angle_gamma   90.00
#
_symmetry.space_group_name_H-M   'P 1'
#
loop_
_entity.id
_entity.type
_entity.pdbx_description
1 polymer ?
#
loop_
_entity_poly.entity_id
_entity_poly.type
_entity_poly.pdbx_seq_one_letter_code
_entity_poly.pdbx_strand_id
1 'polypeptide(L)'
;MAELTPKEKILLRAGREIKSDMYINLGIGMPTLVANAMPESVENVYFQSENGLLGIGPYPTEDELDPDLINAGKETVTVAKGASYFDNAESFAMIRGGHIDLAILGGMEVSETGDLANYMIPGKLVKGMGGAMDLVVGAKKVVVIMFHTNKHGASKVKKQCDLPLTGAGVVYLSLIHISEPT
;
A
#
# COMPACT_ATOMS: atom_id res chain seq x y z
N MET A 1 -27.82 -9.36 4.83
CA MET A 1 -26.60 -8.69 4.34
C MET A 1 -25.62 -9.78 3.97
N ALA A 2 -24.99 -9.70 2.80
CA ALA A 2 -23.96 -10.67 2.43
C ALA A 2 -22.79 -10.58 3.42
N GLU A 3 -22.22 -11.72 3.78
CA GLU A 3 -21.06 -11.76 4.65
C GLU A 3 -19.85 -11.22 3.89
N LEU A 4 -19.10 -10.30 4.53
CA LEU A 4 -17.89 -9.72 3.95
C LEU A 4 -16.80 -10.78 3.77
N THR A 5 -16.20 -10.81 2.62
CA THR A 5 -15.03 -11.66 2.35
C THR A 5 -13.82 -11.24 3.21
N PRO A 6 -12.85 -12.13 3.46
CA PRO A 6 -11.60 -11.79 4.15
C PRO A 6 -10.89 -10.56 3.57
N LYS A 7 -10.88 -10.45 2.24
CA LYS A 7 -10.28 -9.31 1.54
C LYS A 7 -11.01 -8.01 1.85
N GLU A 8 -12.33 -8.01 1.77
CA GLU A 8 -13.14 -6.82 2.08
C GLU A 8 -12.99 -6.37 3.53
N LYS A 9 -12.92 -7.32 4.49
CA LYS A 9 -12.65 -7.01 5.89
C LYS A 9 -11.31 -6.30 6.09
N ILE A 10 -10.24 -6.76 5.41
CA ILE A 10 -8.92 -6.12 5.43
C ILE A 10 -9.00 -4.71 4.84
N LEU A 11 -9.62 -4.55 3.67
CA LEU A 11 -9.72 -3.26 2.99
C LEU A 11 -10.49 -2.23 3.80
N LEU A 12 -11.66 -2.60 4.34
CA LEU A 12 -12.46 -1.72 5.20
C LEU A 12 -11.72 -1.32 6.47
N ARG A 13 -10.96 -2.26 7.07
CA ARG A 13 -10.15 -1.94 8.25
C ARG A 13 -9.00 -1.00 7.90
N ALA A 14 -8.33 -1.23 6.77
CA ALA A 14 -7.27 -0.37 6.29
C ALA A 14 -7.76 1.04 5.92
N GLY A 15 -8.93 1.15 5.29
CA GLY A 15 -9.57 2.42 4.94
C GLY A 15 -9.78 3.33 6.16
N ARG A 16 -10.00 2.77 7.36
CA ARG A 16 -10.13 3.55 8.60
C ARG A 16 -8.85 4.25 9.06
N GLU A 17 -7.68 3.85 8.52
CA GLU A 17 -6.40 4.52 8.79
C GLU A 17 -6.23 5.80 7.98
N ILE A 18 -7.00 5.95 6.88
CA ILE A 18 -7.04 7.16 6.07
C ILE A 18 -7.83 8.24 6.82
N LYS A 19 -7.24 9.42 6.92
CA LYS A 19 -7.85 10.60 7.53
C LYS A 19 -7.83 11.76 6.54
N SER A 20 -8.66 12.77 6.80
CA SER A 20 -8.67 14.00 6.02
C SER A 20 -7.28 14.67 5.99
N ASP A 21 -7.01 15.37 4.93
CA ASP A 21 -5.79 16.15 4.69
C ASP A 21 -4.49 15.33 4.63
N MET A 22 -4.59 13.99 4.39
CA MET A 22 -3.42 13.11 4.27
C MET A 22 -2.88 13.01 2.85
N TYR A 23 -1.56 12.93 2.76
CA TYR A 23 -0.82 12.48 1.59
C TYR A 23 -0.49 11.00 1.74
N ILE A 24 -0.96 10.18 0.79
CA ILE A 24 -0.97 8.71 0.94
C ILE A 24 -0.32 8.04 -0.27
N ASN A 25 0.57 7.10 -0.02
CA ASN A 25 1.05 6.19 -1.05
C ASN A 25 0.45 4.79 -0.86
N LEU A 26 -0.08 4.22 -1.94
CA LEU A 26 -0.65 2.87 -1.97
C LEU A 26 0.25 1.95 -2.78
N GLY A 27 0.76 0.91 -2.14
CA GLY A 27 1.52 -0.14 -2.80
C GLY A 27 0.69 -0.90 -3.84
N ILE A 28 1.38 -1.56 -4.77
CA ILE A 28 0.77 -2.31 -5.87
C ILE A 28 -0.09 -3.48 -5.37
N GLY A 29 -1.20 -3.73 -6.02
CA GLY A 29 -2.09 -4.85 -5.77
C GLY A 29 -3.17 -4.56 -4.74
N MET A 30 -3.29 -5.36 -3.66
CA MET A 30 -4.37 -5.17 -2.67
C MET A 30 -4.42 -3.75 -2.08
N PRO A 31 -3.30 -3.08 -1.78
CA PRO A 31 -3.30 -1.71 -1.25
C PRO A 31 -4.02 -0.69 -2.13
N THR A 32 -3.95 -0.78 -3.46
CA THR A 32 -4.64 0.19 -4.35
C THR A 32 -6.15 0.20 -4.14
N LEU A 33 -6.72 -0.92 -3.73
CA LEU A 33 -8.16 -1.05 -3.48
C LEU A 33 -8.63 -0.37 -2.20
N VAL A 34 -7.71 0.02 -1.31
CA VAL A 34 -8.07 0.66 -0.03
C VAL A 34 -8.68 2.03 -0.24
N ALA A 35 -8.33 2.72 -1.34
CA ALA A 35 -8.95 3.99 -1.72
C ALA A 35 -10.49 3.88 -1.81
N ASN A 36 -11.00 2.76 -2.32
CA ASN A 36 -12.44 2.51 -2.46
C ASN A 36 -13.12 2.13 -1.13
N ALA A 37 -12.34 1.86 -0.08
CA ALA A 37 -12.82 1.49 1.25
C ALA A 37 -12.65 2.63 2.28
N MET A 38 -12.29 3.81 1.81
CA MET A 38 -12.17 5.02 2.63
C MET A 38 -13.54 5.43 3.16
N PRO A 39 -13.65 5.87 4.43
CA PRO A 39 -14.91 6.41 4.96
C PRO A 39 -15.38 7.65 4.19
N GLU A 40 -16.68 7.74 3.91
CA GLU A 40 -17.28 8.86 3.18
C GLU A 40 -17.07 10.24 3.86
N SER A 41 -16.82 10.23 5.17
CA SER A 41 -16.56 11.45 5.94
C SER A 41 -15.14 12.00 5.82
N VAL A 42 -14.27 11.30 5.08
CA VAL A 42 -12.87 11.69 4.89
C VAL A 42 -12.75 12.55 3.63
N GLU A 43 -12.16 13.74 3.77
CA GLU A 43 -12.02 14.74 2.72
C GLU A 43 -10.56 15.13 2.51
N ASN A 44 -10.25 15.72 1.36
CA ASN A 44 -8.92 16.25 1.04
C ASN A 44 -7.80 15.23 1.14
N VAL A 45 -8.02 14.03 0.59
CA VAL A 45 -6.99 12.99 0.53
C VAL A 45 -6.26 13.05 -0.81
N TYR A 46 -4.94 13.03 -0.74
CA TYR A 46 -4.08 13.13 -1.91
C TYR A 46 -3.28 11.84 -2.09
N PHE A 47 -3.66 11.04 -3.08
CA PHE A 47 -2.91 9.82 -3.41
C PHE A 47 -1.71 10.16 -4.29
N GLN A 48 -0.54 9.73 -3.87
CA GLN A 48 0.73 9.89 -4.58
C GLN A 48 1.13 8.55 -5.22
N SER A 49 1.59 8.62 -6.46
CA SER A 49 2.28 7.51 -7.12
C SER A 49 3.76 7.86 -7.31
N GLU A 50 4.64 6.95 -6.91
CA GLU A 50 6.09 7.20 -6.92
C GLU A 50 6.68 7.45 -8.32
N ASN A 51 5.98 7.09 -9.38
CA ASN A 51 6.39 7.41 -10.76
C ASN A 51 6.23 8.90 -11.13
N GLY A 52 5.65 9.73 -10.27
CA GLY A 52 5.62 11.19 -10.44
C GLY A 52 4.24 11.82 -10.56
N LEU A 53 3.26 11.30 -9.84
CA LEU A 53 1.89 11.83 -9.84
C LEU A 53 1.39 12.03 -8.40
N LEU A 54 0.88 13.22 -8.09
CA LEU A 54 0.13 13.51 -6.89
C LEU A 54 -1.29 13.93 -7.26
N GLY A 55 -2.28 13.33 -6.61
CA GLY A 55 -3.69 13.55 -6.90
C GLY A 55 -4.25 12.52 -7.88
N ILE A 56 -3.94 11.23 -7.67
CA ILE A 56 -4.57 10.13 -8.40
C ILE A 56 -6.08 10.17 -8.13
N GLY A 57 -6.86 10.11 -9.21
CA GLY A 57 -8.30 9.99 -9.19
C GLY A 57 -8.78 8.53 -9.22
N PRO A 58 -10.08 8.30 -9.40
CA PRO A 58 -10.64 6.97 -9.57
C PRO A 58 -10.10 6.29 -10.85
N TYR A 59 -10.36 4.98 -10.98
CA TYR A 59 -10.08 4.28 -12.22
C TYR A 59 -10.92 4.85 -13.37
N PRO A 60 -10.32 5.04 -14.57
CA PRO A 60 -11.03 5.59 -15.73
C PRO A 60 -12.11 4.67 -16.24
N THR A 61 -13.17 5.24 -16.81
CA THR A 61 -14.08 4.55 -17.72
C THR A 61 -13.40 4.34 -19.08
N GLU A 62 -13.99 3.54 -19.98
CA GLU A 62 -13.41 3.29 -21.31
C GLU A 62 -13.16 4.59 -22.11
N ASP A 63 -14.04 5.58 -21.95
CA ASP A 63 -13.97 6.88 -22.65
C ASP A 63 -12.91 7.83 -22.04
N GLU A 64 -12.46 7.57 -20.84
CA GLU A 64 -11.47 8.37 -20.10
C GLU A 64 -10.06 7.77 -20.12
N LEU A 65 -9.89 6.63 -20.79
CA LEU A 65 -8.60 5.94 -20.84
C LEU A 65 -7.52 6.80 -21.52
N ASP A 66 -6.49 7.13 -20.77
CA ASP A 66 -5.26 7.75 -21.29
C ASP A 66 -4.09 6.79 -21.05
N PRO A 67 -3.48 6.22 -22.11
CA PRO A 67 -2.40 5.25 -21.97
C PRO A 67 -1.11 5.82 -21.38
N ASP A 68 -0.94 7.15 -21.43
CA ASP A 68 0.22 7.85 -20.87
C ASP A 68 0.03 8.16 -19.38
N LEU A 69 -1.20 8.01 -18.86
CA LEU A 69 -1.53 8.30 -17.48
C LEU A 69 -1.65 7.01 -16.66
N ILE A 70 -0.53 6.58 -16.12
CA ILE A 70 -0.43 5.32 -15.38
C ILE A 70 0.11 5.52 -13.96
N ASN A 71 -0.34 4.66 -13.03
CA ASN A 71 0.25 4.57 -11.69
C ASN A 71 1.54 3.72 -11.70
N ALA A 72 2.22 3.63 -10.56
CA ALA A 72 3.41 2.80 -10.38
C ALA A 72 3.16 1.30 -10.61
N GLY A 73 1.92 0.84 -10.51
CA GLY A 73 1.47 -0.51 -10.84
C GLY A 73 1.26 -0.74 -12.34
N LYS A 74 1.47 0.28 -13.18
CA LYS A 74 1.20 0.27 -14.63
C LYS A 74 -0.29 0.12 -14.98
N GLU A 75 -1.16 0.52 -14.07
CA GLU A 75 -2.59 0.59 -14.31
C GLU A 75 -2.94 2.02 -14.73
N THR A 76 -3.83 2.17 -15.73
CA THR A 76 -4.34 3.47 -16.15
C THR A 76 -5.17 4.09 -15.03
N VAL A 77 -4.96 5.37 -14.77
CA VAL A 77 -5.65 6.12 -13.72
C VAL A 77 -6.19 7.44 -14.26
N THR A 78 -7.15 8.04 -13.57
CA THR A 78 -7.52 9.44 -13.77
C THR A 78 -6.77 10.33 -12.77
N VAL A 79 -6.91 11.63 -12.92
CA VAL A 79 -6.35 12.63 -12.00
C VAL A 79 -7.44 13.50 -11.41
N ALA A 80 -7.29 13.82 -10.14
CA ALA A 80 -8.14 14.78 -9.47
C ALA A 80 -7.83 16.22 -9.94
N LYS A 81 -8.81 17.11 -9.83
CA LYS A 81 -8.57 18.54 -10.10
C LYS A 81 -7.50 19.08 -9.16
N GLY A 82 -6.46 19.69 -9.74
CA GLY A 82 -5.32 20.21 -8.99
C GLY A 82 -4.19 19.19 -8.80
N ALA A 83 -4.26 18.05 -9.48
CA ALA A 83 -3.16 17.09 -9.53
C ALA A 83 -1.88 17.72 -10.07
N SER A 84 -0.74 17.19 -9.62
CA SER A 84 0.58 17.65 -10.04
C SER A 84 1.40 16.50 -10.60
N TYR A 85 2.18 16.78 -11.65
CA TYR A 85 3.14 15.86 -12.25
C TYR A 85 4.55 16.37 -11.98
N PHE A 86 5.45 15.46 -11.68
CA PHE A 86 6.84 15.74 -11.37
C PHE A 86 7.71 14.56 -11.75
N ASP A 87 9.01 14.77 -11.80
CA ASP A 87 9.93 13.71 -12.12
C ASP A 87 10.13 12.72 -10.96
N ASN A 88 10.79 11.62 -11.26
CA ASN A 88 11.07 10.57 -10.29
C ASN A 88 11.93 11.07 -9.12
N ALA A 89 12.89 11.96 -9.34
CA ALA A 89 13.76 12.48 -8.30
C ALA A 89 12.95 13.30 -7.29
N GLU A 90 12.05 14.16 -7.74
CA GLU A 90 11.17 14.94 -6.89
C GLU A 90 10.18 14.05 -6.14
N SER A 91 9.62 13.03 -6.82
CA SER A 91 8.74 12.04 -6.18
C SER A 91 9.40 11.37 -4.97
N PHE A 92 10.62 10.86 -5.15
CA PHE A 92 11.35 10.23 -4.07
C PHE A 92 11.87 11.22 -3.03
N ALA A 93 12.13 12.47 -3.41
CA ALA A 93 12.43 13.53 -2.44
C ALA A 93 11.25 13.82 -1.51
N MET A 94 10.01 13.82 -2.02
CA MET A 94 8.80 13.92 -1.18
C MET A 94 8.70 12.78 -0.18
N ILE A 95 8.94 11.54 -0.62
CA ILE A 95 8.89 10.36 0.26
C ILE A 95 9.97 10.48 1.34
N ARG A 96 11.24 10.67 0.96
CA ARG A 96 12.39 10.77 1.88
C ARG A 96 12.32 11.99 2.79
N GLY A 97 11.69 13.06 2.32
CA GLY A 97 11.45 14.29 3.08
C GLY A 97 10.35 14.18 4.14
N GLY A 98 9.68 13.02 4.26
CA GLY A 98 8.62 12.82 5.25
C GLY A 98 7.30 13.50 4.90
N HIS A 99 7.06 13.77 3.63
CA HIS A 99 5.82 14.42 3.17
C HIS A 99 4.68 13.43 2.92
N ILE A 100 4.92 12.12 3.02
CA ILE A 100 3.89 11.08 2.94
C ILE A 100 3.43 10.74 4.36
N ASP A 101 2.16 10.99 4.65
CA ASP A 101 1.58 10.73 5.98
C ASP A 101 1.33 9.24 6.22
N LEU A 102 0.94 8.53 5.17
CA LEU A 102 0.58 7.12 5.25
C LEU A 102 1.05 6.35 4.01
N ALA A 103 1.80 5.28 4.21
CA ALA A 103 2.06 4.27 3.20
C ALA A 103 1.31 2.99 3.55
N ILE A 104 0.51 2.46 2.61
CA ILE A 104 -0.16 1.16 2.77
C ILE A 104 0.47 0.18 1.81
N LEU A 105 1.12 -0.85 2.34
CA LEU A 105 1.93 -1.79 1.56
C LEU A 105 1.41 -3.22 1.70
N GLY A 106 1.65 -4.03 0.68
CA GLY A 106 1.48 -5.48 0.77
C GLY A 106 2.64 -6.12 1.52
N GLY A 107 2.38 -7.24 2.23
CA GLY A 107 3.38 -7.99 2.97
C GLY A 107 3.45 -9.46 2.57
N MET A 108 4.66 -10.03 2.60
CA MET A 108 4.89 -11.47 2.56
C MET A 108 5.04 -12.02 3.98
N GLU A 109 5.81 -11.34 4.82
CA GLU A 109 5.94 -11.59 6.25
C GLU A 109 6.07 -10.27 7.02
N VAL A 110 5.56 -10.27 8.26
CA VAL A 110 5.76 -9.18 9.25
C VAL A 110 6.15 -9.83 10.57
N SER A 111 7.18 -9.30 11.24
CA SER A 111 7.59 -9.77 12.55
C SER A 111 6.84 -9.06 13.69
N GLU A 112 6.92 -9.62 14.90
CA GLU A 112 6.36 -9.00 16.12
C GLU A 112 7.06 -7.67 16.50
N THR A 113 8.29 -7.46 15.98
CA THR A 113 9.06 -6.22 16.16
C THR A 113 8.82 -5.18 15.06
N GLY A 114 7.92 -5.46 14.13
CA GLY A 114 7.57 -4.54 13.05
C GLY A 114 8.49 -4.60 11.84
N ASP A 115 9.24 -5.68 11.64
CA ASP A 115 10.02 -5.87 10.43
C ASP A 115 9.09 -6.25 9.28
N LEU A 116 9.41 -5.82 8.08
CA LEU A 116 8.67 -6.11 6.85
C LEU A 116 9.54 -6.84 5.84
N ALA A 117 9.01 -7.93 5.29
CA ALA A 117 9.53 -8.61 4.11
C ALA A 117 8.45 -8.66 3.03
N ASN A 118 8.69 -8.05 1.85
CA ASN A 118 7.67 -7.97 0.80
C ASN A 118 8.19 -7.99 -0.64
N TYR A 119 9.49 -8.25 -0.88
CA TYR A 119 10.04 -8.12 -2.24
C TYR A 119 10.66 -9.41 -2.80
N MET A 120 11.09 -10.35 -1.96
CA MET A 120 11.82 -11.52 -2.43
C MET A 120 11.45 -12.79 -1.66
N ILE A 121 11.35 -13.91 -2.40
CA ILE A 121 11.34 -15.28 -1.87
C ILE A 121 12.55 -15.97 -2.47
N PRO A 122 13.61 -16.27 -1.68
CA PRO A 122 14.83 -16.89 -2.18
C PRO A 122 14.55 -18.16 -2.99
N GLY A 123 15.18 -18.26 -4.16
CA GLY A 123 15.03 -19.41 -5.07
C GLY A 123 13.70 -19.52 -5.82
N LYS A 124 12.75 -18.60 -5.61
CA LYS A 124 11.43 -18.62 -6.29
C LYS A 124 11.06 -17.32 -6.94
N LEU A 125 11.21 -16.21 -6.23
CA LEU A 125 10.80 -14.89 -6.70
C LEU A 125 11.83 -13.87 -6.26
N VAL A 126 12.44 -13.21 -7.23
CA VAL A 126 13.30 -12.05 -6.99
C VAL A 126 12.69 -10.88 -7.74
N LYS A 127 11.94 -10.04 -7.02
CA LYS A 127 11.55 -8.71 -7.49
C LYS A 127 12.44 -7.70 -6.79
N GLY A 128 12.81 -6.62 -7.47
CA GLY A 128 13.48 -5.50 -6.81
C GLY A 128 12.59 -4.90 -5.73
N MET A 129 13.20 -4.31 -4.70
CA MET A 129 12.45 -3.62 -3.64
C MET A 129 11.65 -2.42 -4.17
N GLY A 130 12.05 -1.87 -5.33
CA GLY A 130 11.43 -0.67 -5.90
C GLY A 130 11.42 0.47 -4.90
N GLY A 131 10.35 1.28 -4.90
CA GLY A 131 10.15 2.37 -3.96
C GLY A 131 9.79 1.94 -2.53
N ALA A 132 9.55 0.65 -2.27
CA ALA A 132 9.11 0.20 -0.96
C ALA A 132 10.11 0.53 0.16
N MET A 133 11.42 0.47 -0.13
CA MET A 133 12.46 0.78 0.83
C MET A 133 12.42 2.26 1.26
N ASP A 134 12.19 3.17 0.32
CA ASP A 134 12.04 4.59 0.61
C ASP A 134 10.74 4.88 1.36
N LEU A 135 9.65 4.22 0.98
CA LEU A 135 8.35 4.37 1.64
C LEU A 135 8.35 3.91 3.09
N VAL A 136 9.01 2.79 3.40
CA VAL A 136 9.05 2.29 4.79
C VAL A 136 9.89 3.14 5.72
N VAL A 137 10.81 3.93 5.18
CA VAL A 137 11.66 4.83 5.97
C VAL A 137 11.12 6.26 5.96
N GLY A 138 10.58 6.71 4.82
CA GLY A 138 10.19 8.11 4.63
C GLY A 138 8.75 8.43 5.01
N ALA A 139 7.82 7.47 4.93
CA ALA A 139 6.45 7.73 5.34
C ALA A 139 6.32 7.84 6.87
N LYS A 140 5.49 8.77 7.34
CA LYS A 140 5.25 8.97 8.79
C LYS A 140 4.60 7.76 9.45
N LYS A 141 3.81 7.00 8.67
CA LYS A 141 3.11 5.80 9.13
C LYS A 141 3.10 4.75 8.04
N VAL A 142 3.49 3.53 8.38
CA VAL A 142 3.45 2.38 7.47
C VAL A 142 2.44 1.36 7.96
N VAL A 143 1.44 1.07 7.13
CA VAL A 143 0.44 0.03 7.36
C VAL A 143 0.66 -1.09 6.37
N VAL A 144 0.74 -2.32 6.86
CA VAL A 144 0.88 -3.50 6.01
C VAL A 144 -0.45 -4.26 5.98
N ILE A 145 -0.90 -4.60 4.77
CA ILE A 145 -2.09 -5.43 4.57
C ILE A 145 -1.72 -6.74 3.87
N MET A 146 -2.21 -7.85 4.41
CA MET A 146 -1.96 -9.18 3.85
C MET A 146 -2.95 -10.19 4.41
N PHE A 147 -3.10 -11.34 3.75
CA PHE A 147 -3.75 -12.50 4.39
C PHE A 147 -2.86 -13.05 5.51
N HIS A 148 -3.49 -13.55 6.58
CA HIS A 148 -2.76 -14.09 7.73
C HIS A 148 -1.86 -15.27 7.38
N THR A 149 -2.36 -16.16 6.52
CA THR A 149 -1.65 -17.37 6.13
C THR A 149 -1.20 -17.33 4.67
N ASN A 150 -0.17 -18.09 4.37
CA ASN A 150 0.21 -18.38 2.99
C ASN A 150 -0.69 -19.50 2.41
N LYS A 151 -0.47 -19.87 1.13
CA LYS A 151 -1.22 -20.91 0.43
C LYS A 151 -1.08 -22.32 1.04
N HIS A 152 -0.15 -22.52 1.97
CA HIS A 152 0.09 -23.77 2.68
C HIS A 152 -0.41 -23.74 4.14
N GLY A 153 -1.16 -22.68 4.52
CA GLY A 153 -1.70 -22.51 5.86
C GLY A 153 -0.70 -21.97 6.90
N ALA A 154 0.56 -21.74 6.54
CA ALA A 154 1.55 -21.21 7.49
C ALA A 154 1.33 -19.72 7.73
N SER A 155 1.46 -19.28 8.99
CA SER A 155 1.34 -17.86 9.37
C SER A 155 2.40 -17.00 8.68
N LYS A 156 1.97 -15.84 8.20
CA LYS A 156 2.82 -14.77 7.66
C LYS A 156 3.20 -13.75 8.74
N VAL A 157 2.56 -13.80 9.90
CA VAL A 157 2.98 -13.06 11.09
C VAL A 157 3.94 -13.95 11.86
N LYS A 158 5.15 -13.45 12.10
CA LYS A 158 6.29 -14.21 12.61
C LYS A 158 6.83 -13.58 13.89
N LYS A 159 7.56 -14.33 14.69
CA LYS A 159 8.45 -13.76 15.69
C LYS A 159 9.56 -12.93 15.04
N GLN A 160 10.19 -13.54 14.03
CA GLN A 160 11.22 -12.96 13.19
C GLN A 160 10.94 -13.37 11.75
N CYS A 161 11.10 -12.49 10.80
CA CYS A 161 10.91 -12.82 9.38
C CYS A 161 11.96 -13.83 8.93
N ASP A 162 11.52 -14.82 8.16
CA ASP A 162 12.40 -15.79 7.51
C ASP A 162 12.90 -15.26 6.15
N LEU A 163 12.13 -14.34 5.56
CA LEU A 163 12.43 -13.73 4.27
C LEU A 163 13.32 -12.49 4.42
N PRO A 164 14.08 -12.11 3.36
CA PRO A 164 14.86 -10.90 3.34
C PRO A 164 14.01 -9.66 3.62
N LEU A 165 14.50 -8.80 4.51
CA LEU A 165 13.77 -7.64 4.98
C LEU A 165 13.78 -6.50 3.95
N THR A 166 12.63 -5.85 3.81
CA THR A 166 12.48 -4.54 3.17
C THR A 166 12.84 -3.42 4.15
N GLY A 167 12.49 -3.59 5.41
CA GLY A 167 12.84 -2.68 6.50
C GLY A 167 12.66 -3.33 7.87
N ALA A 168 13.47 -2.91 8.83
CA ALA A 168 13.44 -3.40 10.21
C ALA A 168 12.74 -2.40 11.13
N GLY A 169 11.75 -2.85 11.91
CA GLY A 169 11.02 -2.02 12.87
C GLY A 169 10.20 -0.89 12.23
N VAL A 170 9.79 -1.03 10.97
CA VAL A 170 9.15 0.05 10.18
C VAL A 170 7.63 -0.03 10.16
N VAL A 171 7.05 -1.18 10.50
CA VAL A 171 5.60 -1.39 10.42
C VAL A 171 4.92 -0.83 11.67
N TYR A 172 4.08 0.18 11.47
CA TYR A 172 3.24 0.75 12.53
C TYR A 172 2.06 -0.17 12.86
N LEU A 173 1.43 -0.74 11.82
CA LEU A 173 0.25 -1.58 11.96
C LEU A 173 0.24 -2.65 10.86
N SER A 174 0.06 -3.91 11.26
CA SER A 174 -0.20 -5.00 10.33
C SER A 174 -1.67 -5.39 10.40
N LEU A 175 -2.36 -5.35 9.26
CA LEU A 175 -3.75 -5.72 9.12
C LEU A 175 -3.86 -7.03 8.37
N ILE A 176 -4.36 -8.02 9.08
CA ILE A 176 -4.55 -9.38 8.60
C ILE A 176 -5.98 -9.83 8.90
N HIS A 177 -6.53 -10.67 8.05
CA HIS A 177 -7.73 -11.42 8.38
C HIS A 177 -7.34 -12.74 9.05
N ILE A 178 -7.75 -12.91 10.29
CA ILE A 178 -7.73 -14.19 10.99
C ILE A 178 -9.08 -14.83 10.71
N SER A 179 -9.10 -15.95 9.97
CA SER A 179 -10.27 -16.81 9.98
C SER A 179 -10.43 -17.37 11.39
N GLU A 180 -11.59 -17.17 12.00
CA GLU A 180 -11.89 -17.86 13.25
C GLU A 180 -11.76 -19.38 12.99
N PRO A 181 -11.12 -20.13 13.90
CA PRO A 181 -11.10 -21.57 13.79
C PRO A 181 -12.55 -22.09 13.83
N THR A 182 -12.94 -22.80 12.78
CA THR A 182 -14.20 -23.57 12.72
C THR A 182 -14.18 -24.71 13.69
#